data_7c1a85781a483fef7f8301c322e58dfe
#
_entry.id   7c1a85781a483fef7f8301c322e58dfe
#
_cell.length_a   1.000
_cell.length_b   1.000
_cell.length_c   1.000
_cell.angle_alpha   90.00
_cell.angle_beta   90.00
_cell.angle_gamma   90.00
#
_symmetry.space_group_name_H-M   'P 1'
#
loop_
_entity.id
_entity.type
_entity.pdbx_description
1 polymer ?
#
loop_
_entity_poly.entity_id
_entity_poly.type
_entity_poly.pdbx_seq_one_letter_code
_entity_poly.pdbx_strand_id
1 'polypeptide(L)'
;MLMEGKVILKAPIQKIWDTLLEPETLLSCIPGAEKIERIDEKTYECVVNQKVGPISVKFKFKSIITKMESPTHIEVEGKGEDIAKAGHFVQKSVVNLREISPSEVELSYRTDATIVGKLAMFGDRMIRAKAKKVEEEFTEALQERLKSVV
;
A
#
# COMPACT_ATOMS: atom_id res chain seq x y z
N MET A 1 -1.17 13.48 -8.17
CA MET A 1 -1.51 13.75 -6.75
C MET A 1 -0.44 13.15 -5.86
N LEU A 2 0.13 13.96 -5.01
CA LEU A 2 1.18 13.54 -4.08
C LEU A 2 0.59 13.26 -2.70
N MET A 3 0.92 12.09 -2.15
CA MET A 3 0.51 11.69 -0.80
C MET A 3 1.74 11.26 -0.01
N GLU A 4 1.85 11.73 1.23
CA GLU A 4 2.98 11.42 2.11
C GLU A 4 2.47 11.09 3.50
N GLY A 5 3.19 10.24 4.21
CA GLY A 5 2.87 9.90 5.59
C GLY A 5 4.02 9.27 6.33
N LYS A 6 3.89 9.26 7.65
CA LYS A 6 4.83 8.61 8.57
C LYS A 6 4.07 7.90 9.66
N VAL A 7 4.52 6.70 10.02
CA VAL A 7 3.97 5.94 11.14
C VAL A 7 5.10 5.31 11.92
N ILE A 8 4.86 5.07 13.21
CA ILE A 8 5.81 4.36 14.07
C ILE A 8 5.30 2.94 14.26
N LEU A 9 6.13 1.98 13.94
CA LEU A 9 5.83 0.56 14.11
C LEU A 9 6.70 -0.01 15.23
N LYS A 10 6.08 -0.81 16.10
CA LYS A 10 6.78 -1.43 17.24
C LYS A 10 7.17 -2.85 16.90
N ALA A 11 8.34 -3.02 16.33
CA ALA A 11 8.97 -4.30 16.03
C ALA A 11 10.40 -4.04 15.52
N PRO A 12 11.25 -5.07 15.48
CA PRO A 12 12.58 -4.95 14.86
C PRO A 12 12.45 -4.67 13.36
N ILE A 13 13.37 -3.89 12.82
CA ILE A 13 13.33 -3.47 11.41
C ILE A 13 13.32 -4.64 10.43
N GLN A 14 14.09 -5.68 10.69
CA GLN A 14 14.13 -6.85 9.81
C GLN A 14 12.78 -7.59 9.78
N LYS A 15 12.11 -7.68 10.91
CA LYS A 15 10.79 -8.30 10.99
C LYS A 15 9.75 -7.50 10.20
N ILE A 16 9.81 -6.18 10.30
CA ILE A 16 8.91 -5.29 9.54
C ILE A 16 9.16 -5.46 8.06
N TRP A 17 10.42 -5.43 7.64
CA TRP A 17 10.80 -5.61 6.26
C TRP A 17 10.28 -6.92 5.67
N ASP A 18 10.55 -8.03 6.34
CA ASP A 18 10.13 -9.35 5.88
C ASP A 18 8.61 -9.48 5.83
N THR A 19 7.92 -8.93 6.83
CA THR A 19 6.45 -8.98 6.92
C THR A 19 5.79 -8.16 5.81
N LEU A 20 6.33 -6.98 5.50
CA LEU A 20 5.78 -6.12 4.44
C LEU A 20 5.87 -6.75 3.05
N LEU A 21 6.81 -7.65 2.81
CA LEU A 21 7.00 -8.29 1.51
C LEU A 21 6.21 -9.59 1.34
N GLU A 22 5.58 -10.08 2.41
CA GLU A 22 4.77 -11.30 2.34
C GLU A 22 3.40 -11.04 1.74
N PRO A 23 3.01 -11.76 0.67
CA PRO A 23 1.67 -11.61 0.08
C PRO A 23 0.53 -11.84 1.07
N GLU A 24 0.68 -12.79 2.00
CA GLU A 24 -0.34 -13.06 3.02
C GLU A 24 -0.56 -11.87 3.95
N THR A 25 0.52 -11.17 4.31
CA THR A 25 0.43 -9.95 5.12
C THR A 25 -0.33 -8.88 4.37
N LEU A 26 0.03 -8.65 3.12
CA LEU A 26 -0.64 -7.63 2.29
C LEU A 26 -2.11 -7.97 2.13
N LEU A 27 -2.44 -9.22 1.89
CA LEU A 27 -3.83 -9.66 1.75
C LEU A 27 -4.65 -9.42 3.02
N SER A 28 -4.07 -9.68 4.19
CA SER A 28 -4.78 -9.53 5.46
C SER A 28 -4.82 -8.09 5.98
N CYS A 29 -3.86 -7.26 5.60
CA CYS A 29 -3.74 -5.90 6.12
C CYS A 29 -4.33 -4.82 5.22
N ILE A 30 -4.34 -5.02 3.91
CA ILE A 30 -4.93 -4.02 2.99
C ILE A 30 -6.45 -4.15 3.04
N PRO A 31 -7.18 -3.07 3.44
CA PRO A 31 -8.64 -3.13 3.47
C PRO A 31 -9.20 -3.40 2.08
N GLY A 32 -10.11 -4.36 1.98
CA GLY A 32 -10.76 -4.71 0.72
C GLY A 32 -9.95 -5.60 -0.21
N ALA A 33 -8.75 -6.01 0.19
CA ALA A 33 -7.95 -6.92 -0.62
C ALA A 33 -8.64 -8.28 -0.74
N GLU A 34 -8.87 -8.73 -1.97
CA GLU A 34 -9.49 -10.01 -2.27
C GLU A 34 -8.48 -11.05 -2.73
N LYS A 35 -7.42 -10.61 -3.42
CA LYS A 35 -6.42 -11.50 -3.98
C LYS A 35 -5.09 -10.76 -4.10
N ILE A 36 -4.01 -11.40 -3.68
CA ILE A 36 -2.65 -10.91 -3.90
C ILE A 36 -1.79 -12.10 -4.31
N GLU A 37 -1.12 -11.99 -5.46
CA GLU A 37 -0.22 -13.00 -5.97
C GLU A 37 1.15 -12.39 -6.23
N ARG A 38 2.19 -13.09 -5.80
CA ARG A 38 3.56 -12.73 -6.16
C ARG A 38 3.91 -13.48 -7.45
N ILE A 39 4.04 -12.74 -8.55
CA ILE A 39 4.31 -13.31 -9.87
C ILE A 39 5.77 -13.70 -10.00
N ASP A 40 6.66 -12.82 -9.53
CA ASP A 40 8.09 -13.04 -9.45
C ASP A 40 8.65 -12.25 -8.25
N GLU A 41 9.96 -12.24 -8.08
CA GLU A 41 10.60 -11.60 -6.92
C GLU A 41 10.27 -10.12 -6.75
N LYS A 42 9.85 -9.44 -7.83
CA LYS A 42 9.61 -8.00 -7.84
C LYS A 42 8.20 -7.60 -8.22
N THR A 43 7.36 -8.55 -8.63
CA THR A 43 6.04 -8.24 -9.20
C THR A 43 4.92 -8.87 -8.40
N TYR A 44 3.94 -8.05 -8.03
CA TYR A 44 2.73 -8.48 -7.34
C TYR A 44 1.52 -8.11 -8.18
N GLU A 45 0.56 -9.03 -8.31
CA GLU A 45 -0.76 -8.75 -8.88
C GLU A 45 -1.79 -8.77 -7.77
N CYS A 46 -2.64 -7.76 -7.75
CA CYS A 46 -3.59 -7.54 -6.66
C CYS A 46 -4.99 -7.24 -7.19
N VAL A 47 -5.99 -7.73 -6.47
CA VAL A 47 -7.38 -7.34 -6.66
C VAL A 47 -7.88 -6.75 -5.34
N VAL A 48 -8.31 -5.50 -5.37
CA VAL A 48 -8.76 -4.77 -4.18
C VAL A 48 -10.11 -4.12 -4.46
N ASN A 49 -11.06 -4.34 -3.57
CA ASN A 49 -12.38 -3.72 -3.62
C ASN A 49 -12.41 -2.53 -2.66
N GLN A 50 -12.73 -1.34 -3.18
CA GLN A 50 -12.81 -0.13 -2.38
C GLN A 50 -14.11 0.61 -2.64
N LYS A 51 -14.66 1.20 -1.60
CA LYS A 51 -15.81 2.06 -1.71
C LYS A 51 -15.34 3.52 -1.68
N VAL A 52 -15.62 4.26 -2.76
CA VAL A 52 -15.27 5.67 -2.88
C VAL A 52 -16.57 6.45 -3.05
N GLY A 53 -16.98 7.18 -1.99
CA GLY A 53 -18.29 7.81 -1.95
C GLY A 53 -19.39 6.76 -2.10
N PRO A 54 -20.39 6.97 -2.99
CA PRO A 54 -21.48 6.01 -3.20
C PRO A 54 -21.10 4.85 -4.14
N ILE A 55 -19.88 4.83 -4.69
CA ILE A 55 -19.47 3.88 -5.71
C ILE A 55 -18.49 2.85 -5.14
N SER A 56 -18.74 1.56 -5.46
CA SER A 56 -17.78 0.49 -5.20
C SER A 56 -16.93 0.30 -6.45
N VAL A 57 -15.61 0.28 -6.27
CA VAL A 57 -14.66 0.03 -7.36
C VAL A 57 -13.84 -1.20 -7.03
N LYS A 58 -13.64 -2.05 -8.02
CA LYS A 58 -12.80 -3.24 -7.90
C LYS A 58 -11.60 -3.04 -8.82
N PHE A 59 -10.45 -2.79 -8.22
CA PHE A 59 -9.20 -2.58 -8.95
C PHE A 59 -8.44 -3.88 -9.13
N LYS A 60 -7.99 -4.10 -10.36
CA LYS A 60 -6.97 -5.09 -10.65
C LYS A 60 -5.70 -4.31 -11.00
N PHE A 61 -4.65 -4.50 -10.22
CA PHE A 61 -3.42 -3.76 -10.45
C PHE A 61 -2.18 -4.62 -10.28
N LYS A 62 -1.11 -4.14 -10.90
CA LYS A 62 0.20 -4.75 -10.85
C LYS A 62 1.17 -3.78 -10.20
N SER A 63 1.91 -4.25 -9.20
CA SER A 63 2.95 -3.49 -8.52
C SER A 63 4.30 -4.12 -8.82
N ILE A 64 5.25 -3.28 -9.24
CA ILE A 64 6.61 -3.73 -9.55
C ILE A 64 7.59 -3.00 -8.65
N ILE A 65 8.41 -3.75 -7.92
CA ILE A 65 9.48 -3.17 -7.11
C ILE A 65 10.61 -2.81 -8.07
N THR A 66 10.90 -1.51 -8.20
CA THR A 66 11.92 -0.99 -9.12
C THR A 66 13.26 -0.79 -8.44
N LYS A 67 13.28 -0.65 -7.12
CA LYS A 67 14.51 -0.53 -6.33
C LYS A 67 14.27 -1.09 -4.93
N MET A 68 15.24 -1.81 -4.40
CA MET A 68 15.12 -2.41 -3.07
C MET A 68 16.48 -2.45 -2.40
N GLU A 69 16.56 -1.83 -1.23
CA GLU A 69 17.74 -1.84 -0.37
C GLU A 69 17.32 -2.33 1.01
N SER A 70 17.47 -3.62 1.25
CA SER A 70 17.05 -4.24 2.50
C SER A 70 17.91 -3.75 3.67
N PRO A 71 17.34 -3.48 4.83
CA PRO A 71 15.92 -3.48 5.19
C PRO A 71 15.33 -2.06 5.27
N THR A 72 15.79 -1.11 4.48
CA THR A 72 15.51 0.32 4.68
C THR A 72 14.75 1.03 3.57
N HIS A 73 14.80 0.55 2.34
CA HIS A 73 14.30 1.32 1.20
C HIS A 73 13.66 0.46 0.11
N ILE A 74 12.45 0.84 -0.31
CA ILE A 74 11.74 0.20 -1.42
C ILE A 74 11.15 1.29 -2.32
N GLU A 75 11.31 1.12 -3.65
CA GLU A 75 10.60 1.93 -4.63
C GLU A 75 9.73 1.01 -5.47
N VAL A 76 8.48 1.41 -5.68
CA VAL A 76 7.46 0.61 -6.36
C VAL A 76 6.75 1.44 -7.42
N GLU A 77 6.49 0.84 -8.57
CA GLU A 77 5.61 1.42 -9.57
C GLU A 77 4.37 0.53 -9.72
N GLY A 78 3.19 1.15 -9.78
CA GLY A 78 1.93 0.44 -9.89
C GLY A 78 1.07 0.95 -11.02
N LYS A 79 0.32 0.04 -11.65
CA LYS A 79 -0.70 0.35 -12.65
C LYS A 79 -1.93 -0.48 -12.37
N GLY A 80 -3.09 0.16 -12.41
CA GLY A 80 -4.32 -0.55 -12.18
C GLY A 80 -5.50 0.06 -12.89
N GLU A 81 -6.53 -0.75 -13.08
CA GLU A 81 -7.79 -0.31 -13.64
C GLU A 81 -8.96 -0.92 -12.88
N ASP A 82 -10.07 -0.21 -12.88
CA ASP A 82 -11.32 -0.74 -12.36
C ASP A 82 -11.87 -1.77 -13.35
N ILE A 83 -12.32 -2.91 -12.82
CA ILE A 83 -12.86 -4.02 -13.64
C ILE A 83 -14.07 -3.56 -14.44
N ALA A 84 -14.90 -2.65 -13.90
CA ALA A 84 -16.04 -2.06 -14.59
C ALA A 84 -15.66 -0.85 -15.45
N LYS A 85 -14.37 -0.59 -15.62
CA LYS A 85 -13.81 0.50 -16.43
C LYS A 85 -14.25 1.91 -16.03
N ALA A 86 -14.42 2.12 -14.72
CA ALA A 86 -14.71 3.44 -14.16
C ALA A 86 -13.47 4.34 -14.15
N GLY A 87 -12.29 3.80 -14.39
CA GLY A 87 -11.05 4.55 -14.44
C GLY A 87 -9.83 3.68 -14.27
N HIS A 88 -8.68 4.31 -14.34
CA HIS A 88 -7.40 3.66 -14.10
C HIS A 88 -6.46 4.59 -13.35
N PHE A 89 -5.40 4.03 -12.80
CA PHE A 89 -4.38 4.81 -12.11
C PHE A 89 -2.98 4.28 -12.39
N VAL A 90 -2.01 5.17 -12.26
CA VAL A 90 -0.58 4.84 -12.23
C VAL A 90 0.00 5.49 -10.99
N GLN A 91 0.93 4.83 -10.33
CA GLN A 91 1.57 5.38 -9.14
C GLN A 91 3.04 5.01 -9.05
N LYS A 92 3.77 5.88 -8.37
CA LYS A 92 5.16 5.62 -7.96
C LYS A 92 5.22 5.86 -6.46
N SER A 93 5.73 4.89 -5.73
CA SER A 93 5.83 4.97 -4.29
C SER A 93 7.25 4.70 -3.82
N VAL A 94 7.65 5.45 -2.80
CA VAL A 94 8.92 5.24 -2.10
C VAL A 94 8.58 4.99 -0.63
N VAL A 95 9.11 3.91 -0.08
CA VAL A 95 8.94 3.57 1.33
C VAL A 95 10.32 3.48 1.99
N ASN A 96 10.47 4.15 3.11
CA ASN A 96 11.70 4.12 3.90
C ASN A 96 11.41 3.63 5.31
N LEU A 97 12.28 2.78 5.82
CA LEU A 97 12.27 2.33 7.20
C LEU A 97 13.50 2.88 7.90
N ARG A 98 13.29 3.56 9.02
CA ARG A 98 14.38 4.11 9.84
C ARG A 98 14.28 3.55 11.25
N GLU A 99 15.30 2.83 11.67
CA GLU A 99 15.36 2.29 13.02
C GLU A 99 15.54 3.42 14.04
N ILE A 100 14.58 3.53 14.98
CA ILE A 100 14.63 4.50 16.07
C ILE A 100 15.30 3.83 17.28
N SER A 101 14.94 2.56 17.52
CA SER A 101 15.50 1.71 18.56
C SER A 101 15.40 0.26 18.09
N PRO A 102 15.97 -0.71 18.80
CA PRO A 102 15.87 -2.12 18.40
C PRO A 102 14.44 -2.64 18.24
N SER A 103 13.48 -1.96 18.86
CA SER A 103 12.06 -2.37 18.84
C SER A 103 11.10 -1.33 18.27
N GLU A 104 11.62 -0.24 17.70
CA GLU A 104 10.80 0.80 17.09
C GLU A 104 11.39 1.28 15.79
N VAL A 105 10.53 1.40 14.77
CA VAL A 105 10.91 1.83 13.42
C VAL A 105 9.95 2.89 12.91
N GLU A 106 10.48 3.93 12.30
CA GLU A 106 9.68 4.91 11.57
C GLU A 106 9.55 4.44 10.13
N LEU A 107 8.33 4.19 9.68
CA LEU A 107 8.02 3.96 8.29
C LEU A 107 7.53 5.28 7.70
N SER A 108 8.20 5.75 6.65
CA SER A 108 7.76 6.91 5.88
C SER A 108 7.48 6.49 4.45
N TYR A 109 6.48 7.13 3.84
CA TYR A 109 6.18 6.85 2.44
C TYR A 109 5.84 8.13 1.68
N ARG A 110 6.06 8.07 0.38
CA ARG A 110 5.69 9.11 -0.55
C ARG A 110 5.16 8.43 -1.80
N THR A 111 3.92 8.77 -2.17
CA THR A 111 3.24 8.21 -3.34
C THR A 111 2.80 9.32 -4.26
N ASP A 112 3.21 9.24 -5.53
CA ASP A 112 2.73 10.12 -6.58
C ASP A 112 1.80 9.30 -7.47
N ALA A 113 0.52 9.67 -7.49
CA ALA A 113 -0.53 8.93 -8.19
C ALA A 113 -1.23 9.81 -9.22
N THR A 114 -1.50 9.24 -10.39
CA THR A 114 -2.33 9.85 -11.42
C THR A 114 -3.55 8.98 -11.62
N ILE A 115 -4.73 9.56 -11.45
CA ILE A 115 -6.02 8.87 -11.57
C ILE A 115 -6.79 9.46 -12.74
N VAL A 116 -7.31 8.60 -13.61
CA VAL A 116 -7.99 8.98 -14.84
C VAL A 116 -9.35 8.29 -14.93
N GLY A 117 -10.32 8.94 -15.58
CA GLY A 117 -11.66 8.41 -15.78
C GLY A 117 -12.65 8.91 -14.74
N LYS A 118 -13.76 8.19 -14.54
CA LYS A 118 -14.81 8.59 -13.60
C LYS A 118 -14.33 8.79 -12.17
N LEU A 119 -13.33 8.03 -11.76
CA LEU A 119 -12.74 8.16 -10.42
C LEU A 119 -12.13 9.53 -10.19
N ALA A 120 -11.54 10.13 -11.23
CA ALA A 120 -10.95 11.47 -11.12
C ALA A 120 -12.01 12.54 -10.83
N MET A 121 -13.28 12.28 -11.14
CA MET A 121 -14.39 13.23 -10.89
C MET A 121 -14.71 13.40 -9.42
N PHE A 122 -14.27 12.47 -8.55
CA PHE A 122 -14.48 12.62 -7.10
C PHE A 122 -13.60 13.73 -6.51
N GLY A 123 -12.56 14.14 -7.22
CA GLY A 123 -11.65 15.22 -6.79
C GLY A 123 -10.61 14.76 -5.77
N ASP A 124 -9.56 15.55 -5.66
CA ASP A 124 -8.42 15.26 -4.79
C ASP A 124 -8.80 15.11 -3.32
N ARG A 125 -9.72 15.92 -2.84
CA ARG A 125 -10.11 15.90 -1.43
C ARG A 125 -10.70 14.56 -1.01
N MET A 126 -11.60 14.01 -1.81
CA MET A 126 -12.24 12.72 -1.51
C MET A 126 -11.26 11.57 -1.64
N ILE A 127 -10.42 11.60 -2.67
CA ILE A 127 -9.40 10.57 -2.90
C ILE A 127 -8.37 10.56 -1.77
N ARG A 128 -7.91 11.74 -1.34
CA ARG A 128 -6.98 11.85 -0.21
C ARG A 128 -7.57 11.37 1.10
N ALA A 129 -8.83 11.68 1.36
CA ALA A 129 -9.52 11.22 2.56
C ALA A 129 -9.63 9.68 2.57
N LYS A 130 -9.94 9.08 1.43
CA LYS A 130 -9.99 7.61 1.30
C LYS A 130 -8.61 6.99 1.49
N ALA A 131 -7.58 7.55 0.86
CA ALA A 131 -6.20 7.07 0.99
C ALA A 131 -5.72 7.10 2.44
N LYS A 132 -6.05 8.18 3.16
CA LYS A 132 -5.68 8.30 4.58
C LYS A 132 -6.37 7.24 5.44
N LYS A 133 -7.63 6.97 5.18
CA LYS A 133 -8.38 5.94 5.90
C LYS A 133 -7.79 4.56 5.65
N VAL A 134 -7.44 4.25 4.40
CA VAL A 134 -6.78 2.99 4.04
C VAL A 134 -5.42 2.87 4.74
N GLU A 135 -4.64 3.95 4.78
CA GLU A 135 -3.37 3.98 5.50
C GLU A 135 -3.56 3.66 6.99
N GLU A 136 -4.52 4.30 7.63
CA GLU A 136 -4.78 4.08 9.05
C GLU A 136 -5.18 2.63 9.34
N GLU A 137 -6.07 2.07 8.54
CA GLU A 137 -6.52 0.69 8.70
C GLU A 137 -5.38 -0.31 8.40
N PHE A 138 -4.60 -0.04 7.37
CA PHE A 138 -3.43 -0.86 7.04
C PHE A 138 -2.40 -0.86 8.17
N THR A 139 -2.07 0.31 8.69
CA THR A 139 -1.08 0.46 9.77
C THR A 139 -1.52 -0.26 11.03
N GLU A 140 -2.78 -0.13 11.38
CA GLU A 140 -3.35 -0.80 12.56
C GLU A 140 -3.31 -2.33 12.40
N ALA A 141 -3.72 -2.84 11.25
CA ALA A 141 -3.69 -4.27 10.96
C ALA A 141 -2.25 -4.81 10.92
N LEU A 142 -1.34 -4.06 10.33
CA LEU A 142 0.08 -4.43 10.29
C LEU A 142 0.68 -4.50 11.69
N GLN A 143 0.39 -3.51 12.55
CA GLN A 143 0.89 -3.51 13.92
C GLN A 143 0.38 -4.72 14.70
N GLU A 144 -0.88 -5.10 14.54
CA GLU A 144 -1.44 -6.29 15.16
C GLU A 144 -0.76 -7.57 14.64
N ARG A 145 -0.51 -7.65 13.36
CA ARG A 145 0.18 -8.81 12.77
C ARG A 145 1.63 -8.92 13.28
N LEU A 146 2.31 -7.80 13.44
CA LEU A 146 3.68 -7.78 13.99
C LEU A 146 3.74 -8.28 15.45
N LYS A 147 2.69 -8.06 16.22
CA LYS A 147 2.58 -8.57 17.59
C LYS A 147 2.34 -10.07 17.64
N SER A 148 1.51 -10.60 16.75
CA SER A 148 1.10 -11.99 16.78
C SER A 148 2.15 -12.96 16.24
N VAL A 149 3.11 -12.48 15.46
CA VAL A 149 4.21 -13.28 14.91
C VAL A 149 5.41 -13.14 15.85
N VAL A 150 5.55 -14.06 16.75
CA VAL A 150 6.63 -14.07 17.73
C VAL A 150 7.79 -14.93 17.21
#